data_524c6bfe2ef54069e954842600031175
#
_entry.id   524c6bfe2ef54069e954842600031175
#
_cell.length_a   1.000
_cell.length_b   1.000
_cell.length_c   1.000
_cell.angle_alpha   90.00
_cell.angle_beta   90.00
_cell.angle_gamma   90.00
#
_symmetry.space_group_name_H-M   'P 1'
#
loop_
_entity.id
_entity.type
_entity.pdbx_description
1 polymer ?
#
loop_
_entity_poly.entity_id
_entity_poly.type
_entity_poly.pdbx_seq_one_letter_code
_entity_poly.pdbx_strand_id
1 'polypeptide(L)'
;MLTNIKHGKIDLSCIADGGFKPYKDGKIWSDELNRAFKTYREIFIPAGRYYVDRSLIVPSDTKIYADEHAEIILIKGVKTLLLRNESVIDGSDYKIPDDAPCDENISVCGGVWGEENEERLGYGVSGRFDENDTFHGVSTCFLFSGVRGLTLKNLVFRAAAGFACQLGRTDGFTIENIRFENCFADGLHVNGGVKNGTVKNLSGHTEDDLIALNAYDWDNSSINFGAIENLTVEGVNCGDGQNVHKSFRIQPGIYPYKNGEKEDCRITNLTVKNVSGVTTFKMYLQTPAYTDVPEKEIGVGRIENVTFEHISADTTAPVDKQPNYLSGNPVTGNFATFEIGSNVKNIRFSDVAVRLNKEKYPNSYFMTVGPKSQYIEEKHLELFDPYVSCAAENIRYKDVRINGQIADDLEKDIKIVEFGKLYPSSLPFGKGKAVCIRREK
;
A
#
# COMPACT_ATOMS: atom_id res chain seq x y z
N MET A 1 30.55 -4.69 24.12
CA MET A 1 29.64 -3.77 23.42
C MET A 1 28.99 -2.91 24.48
N LEU A 2 29.27 -1.61 24.50
CA LEU A 2 28.56 -0.67 25.37
C LEU A 2 27.17 -0.48 24.74
N THR A 3 26.14 -1.11 25.30
CA THR A 3 24.77 -0.82 24.99
C THR A 3 24.55 0.67 25.23
N ASN A 4 24.25 1.44 24.18
CA ASN A 4 23.84 2.83 24.29
C ASN A 4 22.54 2.87 25.11
N ILE A 5 22.66 3.13 26.42
CA ILE A 5 21.50 3.27 27.30
C ILE A 5 20.85 4.61 26.93
N LYS A 6 19.69 4.55 26.23
CA LYS A 6 18.90 5.75 25.97
C LYS A 6 18.44 6.39 27.29
N HIS A 7 18.50 7.70 27.34
CA HIS A 7 17.97 8.48 28.47
C HIS A 7 16.43 8.49 28.48
N GLY A 8 15.81 9.01 29.53
CA GLY A 8 14.35 9.02 29.70
C GLY A 8 13.59 9.84 28.65
N LYS A 9 13.15 11.04 29.02
CA LYS A 9 12.32 11.92 28.16
C LYS A 9 13.01 13.23 27.85
N ILE A 10 12.69 13.80 26.66
CA ILE A 10 13.06 15.18 26.33
C ILE A 10 11.84 15.87 25.70
N ASP A 11 11.70 17.17 26.01
CA ASP A 11 10.85 18.12 25.31
C ASP A 11 11.76 18.99 24.44
N LEU A 12 11.47 19.07 23.14
CA LEU A 12 12.31 19.82 22.20
C LEU A 12 12.31 21.34 22.48
N SER A 13 11.34 21.87 23.22
CA SER A 13 11.38 23.26 23.69
C SER A 13 12.58 23.56 24.58
N CYS A 14 13.17 22.54 25.20
CA CYS A 14 14.37 22.67 26.04
C CYS A 14 15.69 22.75 25.26
N ILE A 15 15.65 22.57 23.93
CA ILE A 15 16.85 22.64 23.09
C ILE A 15 17.19 24.10 22.86
N ALA A 16 18.38 24.51 23.34
CA ALA A 16 18.85 25.87 23.22
C ALA A 16 18.94 26.35 21.73
N ASP A 17 18.55 27.58 21.51
CA ASP A 17 18.49 28.23 20.20
C ASP A 17 19.90 28.68 19.76
N GLY A 18 20.78 27.73 19.45
CA GLY A 18 22.15 28.02 19.04
C GLY A 18 22.60 27.15 17.87
N GLY A 19 23.01 27.78 16.78
CA GLY A 19 23.63 27.06 15.66
C GLY A 19 22.71 26.47 14.61
N PHE A 20 21.39 26.65 14.70
CA PHE A 20 20.44 26.20 13.69
C PHE A 20 20.61 26.95 12.37
N LYS A 21 20.58 26.23 11.26
CA LYS A 21 20.55 26.81 9.94
C LYS A 21 19.15 27.41 9.67
N PRO A 22 19.06 28.71 9.34
CA PRO A 22 17.76 29.34 9.05
C PRO A 22 17.15 28.80 7.76
N TYR A 23 15.83 28.66 7.74
CA TYR A 23 15.08 28.29 6.53
C TYR A 23 13.68 28.94 6.60
N LYS A 24 13.31 29.73 5.58
CA LYS A 24 12.03 30.49 5.51
C LYS A 24 11.72 31.22 6.83
N ASP A 25 10.55 30.94 7.41
CA ASP A 25 10.08 31.47 8.69
C ASP A 25 10.54 30.67 9.91
N GLY A 26 11.44 29.70 9.72
CA GLY A 26 11.92 28.79 10.75
C GLY A 26 13.37 28.41 10.58
N LYS A 27 13.70 27.20 10.96
CA LYS A 27 15.05 26.68 10.98
C LYS A 27 15.07 25.18 10.70
N ILE A 28 16.24 24.68 10.25
CA ILE A 28 16.48 23.24 9.99
C ILE A 28 16.72 22.53 11.31
N TRP A 29 16.01 21.44 11.54
CA TRP A 29 16.01 20.64 12.76
C TRP A 29 16.59 19.24 12.60
N SER A 30 17.08 18.88 11.43
CA SER A 30 17.49 17.49 11.12
C SER A 30 18.50 16.92 12.12
N ASP A 31 19.53 17.70 12.51
CA ASP A 31 20.58 17.23 13.42
C ASP A 31 20.05 17.06 14.84
N GLU A 32 19.25 18.01 15.31
CA GLU A 32 18.70 17.99 16.67
C GLU A 32 17.69 16.88 16.84
N LEU A 33 16.81 16.68 15.87
CA LEU A 33 15.83 15.58 15.88
C LEU A 33 16.53 14.22 15.84
N ASN A 34 17.49 14.03 14.93
CA ASN A 34 18.28 12.79 14.88
C ASN A 34 19.06 12.53 16.15
N ARG A 35 19.65 13.57 16.73
CA ARG A 35 20.34 13.48 18.02
C ARG A 35 19.36 13.12 19.14
N ALA A 36 18.19 13.74 19.20
CA ALA A 36 17.17 13.43 20.19
C ALA A 36 16.69 11.98 20.07
N PHE A 37 16.38 11.50 18.87
CA PHE A 37 15.93 10.12 18.62
C PHE A 37 17.00 9.09 19.02
N LYS A 38 18.27 9.40 18.80
CA LYS A 38 19.37 8.53 19.19
C LYS A 38 19.63 8.53 20.71
N THR A 39 19.35 9.65 21.37
CA THR A 39 19.73 9.85 22.79
C THR A 39 18.62 9.47 23.75
N TYR A 40 17.36 9.76 23.42
CA TYR A 40 16.24 9.63 24.34
C TYR A 40 15.27 8.53 23.92
N ARG A 41 14.56 7.97 24.91
CA ARG A 41 13.51 6.97 24.67
C ARG A 41 12.18 7.60 24.28
N GLU A 42 11.86 8.72 24.89
CA GLU A 42 10.62 9.45 24.66
C GLU A 42 10.95 10.90 24.28
N ILE A 43 10.43 11.32 23.14
CA ILE A 43 10.64 12.65 22.59
C ILE A 43 9.29 13.31 22.43
N PHE A 44 9.11 14.48 23.01
CA PHE A 44 7.96 15.34 22.75
C PHE A 44 8.36 16.46 21.79
N ILE A 45 7.59 16.60 20.69
CA ILE A 45 7.73 17.65 19.69
C ILE A 45 6.57 18.65 19.91
N PRO A 46 6.80 19.83 20.49
CA PRO A 46 5.74 20.81 20.73
C PRO A 46 5.14 21.35 19.43
N ALA A 47 4.01 22.06 19.54
CA ALA A 47 3.44 22.80 18.43
C ALA A 47 4.48 23.74 17.80
N GLY A 48 4.54 23.77 16.48
CA GLY A 48 5.51 24.57 15.73
C GLY A 48 5.88 23.94 14.41
N ARG A 49 6.79 24.60 13.68
CA ARG A 49 7.22 24.17 12.37
C ARG A 49 8.70 23.76 12.38
N TYR A 50 8.95 22.53 11.98
CA TYR A 50 10.24 21.85 12.02
C TYR A 50 10.67 21.44 10.63
N TYR A 51 11.49 22.26 9.97
CA TYR A 51 12.03 21.93 8.66
C TYR A 51 13.18 20.93 8.77
N VAL A 52 13.21 19.96 7.85
CA VAL A 52 14.27 18.97 7.78
C VAL A 52 14.83 18.88 6.37
N ASP A 53 16.16 18.74 6.24
CA ASP A 53 16.91 18.70 4.98
C ASP A 53 17.58 17.33 4.72
N ARG A 54 17.25 16.34 5.52
CA ARG A 54 17.70 14.93 5.40
C ARG A 54 16.79 14.02 6.19
N SER A 55 16.92 12.71 5.97
CA SER A 55 16.13 11.70 6.67
C SER A 55 16.27 11.77 8.18
N LEU A 56 15.14 11.64 8.86
CA LEU A 56 15.06 11.40 10.29
C LEU A 56 15.13 9.89 10.54
N ILE A 57 16.10 9.45 11.36
CA ILE A 57 16.39 8.05 11.59
C ILE A 57 15.96 7.67 13.00
N VAL A 58 15.02 6.72 13.10
CA VAL A 58 14.45 6.28 14.37
C VAL A 58 15.02 4.92 14.75
N PRO A 59 15.87 4.84 15.79
CA PRO A 59 16.38 3.57 16.28
C PRO A 59 15.37 2.86 17.18
N SER A 60 15.66 1.61 17.51
CA SER A 60 14.86 0.81 18.44
C SER A 60 14.55 1.52 19.75
N ASP A 61 13.47 1.13 20.44
CA ASP A 61 12.99 1.66 21.72
C ASP A 61 12.79 3.17 21.75
N THR A 62 12.24 3.72 20.67
CA THR A 62 11.99 5.16 20.52
C THR A 62 10.50 5.44 20.42
N LYS A 63 10.01 6.38 21.23
CA LYS A 63 8.65 6.89 21.20
C LYS A 63 8.67 8.39 20.91
N ILE A 64 8.04 8.77 19.82
CA ILE A 64 7.89 10.17 19.40
C ILE A 64 6.43 10.57 19.62
N TYR A 65 6.24 11.64 20.36
CA TYR A 65 4.94 12.28 20.56
C TYR A 65 5.02 13.69 20.00
N ALA A 66 4.31 13.95 18.92
CA ALA A 66 4.20 15.29 18.34
C ALA A 66 2.83 15.89 18.70
N ASP A 67 2.84 17.17 19.05
CA ASP A 67 1.61 17.94 19.21
C ASP A 67 0.81 17.92 17.88
N GLU A 68 -0.49 17.97 17.95
CA GLU A 68 -1.33 17.96 16.73
C GLU A 68 -1.04 19.15 15.78
N HIS A 69 -0.46 20.23 16.31
CA HIS A 69 -0.01 21.40 15.57
C HIS A 69 1.51 21.43 15.32
N ALA A 70 2.22 20.34 15.59
CA ALA A 70 3.61 20.20 15.17
C ALA A 70 3.66 19.79 13.69
N GLU A 71 4.31 20.59 12.85
CA GLU A 71 4.52 20.31 11.44
C GLU A 71 5.98 19.97 11.18
N ILE A 72 6.27 18.73 10.82
CA ILE A 72 7.60 18.25 10.47
C ILE A 72 7.67 18.11 8.94
N ILE A 73 8.51 18.94 8.30
CA ILE A 73 8.42 19.18 6.85
C ILE A 73 9.77 18.97 6.18
N LEU A 74 9.85 18.01 5.24
CA LEU A 74 10.98 17.87 4.35
C LEU A 74 11.00 19.03 3.35
N ILE A 75 12.10 19.76 3.31
CA ILE A 75 12.20 20.97 2.49
C ILE A 75 12.25 20.66 0.99
N LYS A 76 11.80 21.61 0.19
CA LYS A 76 11.78 21.50 -1.28
C LYS A 76 13.19 21.23 -1.86
N GLY A 77 13.25 20.32 -2.81
CA GLY A 77 14.47 19.97 -3.55
C GLY A 77 15.33 18.91 -2.88
N VAL A 78 15.02 18.49 -1.66
CA VAL A 78 15.66 17.35 -1.02
C VAL A 78 14.93 16.07 -1.48
N LYS A 79 15.70 15.13 -2.02
CA LYS A 79 15.19 13.86 -2.54
C LYS A 79 15.58 12.73 -1.58
N THR A 80 14.89 12.63 -0.44
CA THR A 80 15.10 11.60 0.55
C THR A 80 13.79 11.25 1.27
N LEU A 81 13.83 10.22 2.10
CA LEU A 81 12.72 9.87 3.00
C LEU A 81 12.64 10.88 4.12
N LEU A 82 11.44 11.29 4.53
CA LEU A 82 11.31 12.16 5.70
C LEU A 82 11.70 11.41 6.98
N LEU A 83 11.20 10.17 7.16
CA LEU A 83 11.47 9.38 8.36
C LEU A 83 11.61 7.90 8.03
N ARG A 84 12.58 7.23 8.66
CA ARG A 84 12.78 5.79 8.57
C ARG A 84 13.34 5.18 9.85
N ASN A 85 13.18 3.87 10.03
CA ASN A 85 13.91 3.18 11.10
C ASN A 85 15.41 3.00 10.75
N GLU A 86 16.22 2.65 11.74
CA GLU A 86 17.69 2.58 11.58
C GLU A 86 18.11 1.35 10.77
N SER A 87 17.57 0.17 11.07
CA SER A 87 17.99 -1.11 10.50
C SER A 87 17.29 -1.48 9.18
N VAL A 88 16.94 -0.52 8.33
CA VAL A 88 16.34 -0.81 7.02
C VAL A 88 17.36 -1.51 6.12
N ILE A 89 16.93 -2.60 5.48
CA ILE A 89 17.69 -3.35 4.48
C ILE A 89 16.87 -3.41 3.20
N ASP A 90 17.48 -3.05 2.09
CA ASP A 90 16.89 -3.20 0.77
C ASP A 90 16.96 -4.68 0.34
N GLY A 91 15.79 -5.30 0.20
CA GLY A 91 15.61 -6.68 -0.24
C GLY A 91 15.02 -6.80 -1.65
N SER A 92 15.17 -5.77 -2.47
CA SER A 92 14.64 -5.77 -3.85
C SER A 92 15.39 -6.74 -4.77
N ASP A 93 16.67 -6.96 -4.58
CA ASP A 93 17.48 -7.82 -5.43
C ASP A 93 17.62 -9.26 -4.92
N TYR A 94 17.67 -9.41 -3.61
CA TYR A 94 17.95 -10.70 -2.96
C TYR A 94 17.08 -10.86 -1.71
N LYS A 95 16.74 -12.11 -1.41
CA LYS A 95 16.01 -12.43 -0.19
C LYS A 95 16.79 -12.01 1.05
N ILE A 96 16.15 -11.22 1.91
CA ILE A 96 16.72 -10.87 3.20
C ILE A 96 16.70 -12.10 4.11
N PRO A 97 17.83 -12.47 4.76
CA PRO A 97 17.85 -13.56 5.71
C PRO A 97 16.89 -13.38 6.88
N ASP A 98 16.32 -14.47 7.40
CA ASP A 98 15.35 -14.41 8.51
C ASP A 98 15.95 -13.84 9.81
N ASP A 99 17.26 -13.97 9.99
CA ASP A 99 18.02 -13.44 11.13
C ASP A 99 18.62 -12.05 10.90
N ALA A 100 18.25 -11.41 9.78
CA ALA A 100 18.72 -10.05 9.49
C ALA A 100 18.29 -9.05 10.58
N PRO A 101 19.11 -8.02 10.83
CA PRO A 101 18.83 -7.02 11.85
C PRO A 101 17.41 -6.43 11.73
N CYS A 102 16.77 -6.26 12.87
CA CYS A 102 15.48 -5.61 13.01
C CYS A 102 15.55 -4.56 14.13
N ASP A 103 14.80 -3.49 13.95
CA ASP A 103 14.51 -2.58 15.05
C ASP A 103 13.30 -3.07 15.85
N GLU A 104 13.19 -2.58 17.10
CA GLU A 104 12.11 -3.00 17.99
C GLU A 104 11.46 -1.79 18.68
N ASN A 105 10.15 -1.92 18.96
CA ASN A 105 9.42 -1.00 19.84
C ASN A 105 9.48 0.47 19.37
N ILE A 106 9.16 0.74 18.13
CA ILE A 106 9.10 2.11 17.59
C ILE A 106 7.66 2.62 17.67
N SER A 107 7.48 3.85 18.15
CA SER A 107 6.18 4.51 18.20
C SER A 107 6.27 5.94 17.73
N VAL A 108 5.37 6.34 16.82
CA VAL A 108 5.19 7.73 16.36
C VAL A 108 3.72 8.11 16.53
N CYS A 109 3.46 9.11 17.34
CA CYS A 109 2.11 9.55 17.66
C CYS A 109 1.96 11.07 17.47
N GLY A 110 0.94 11.49 16.76
CA GLY A 110 0.60 12.89 16.55
C GLY A 110 1.42 13.60 15.48
N GLY A 111 1.10 14.85 15.23
CA GLY A 111 1.76 15.74 14.31
C GLY A 111 1.34 15.60 12.85
N VAL A 112 1.76 16.62 12.10
CA VAL A 112 1.65 16.67 10.64
C VAL A 112 3.05 16.42 10.06
N TRP A 113 3.16 15.37 9.26
CA TRP A 113 4.41 14.94 8.64
C TRP A 113 4.27 15.10 7.13
N GLY A 114 5.11 15.92 6.53
CA GLY A 114 4.89 16.26 5.14
C GLY A 114 6.14 16.69 4.39
N GLU A 115 5.92 17.01 3.13
CA GLU A 115 6.96 17.42 2.21
C GLU A 115 6.54 18.71 1.50
N GLU A 116 7.51 19.55 1.15
CA GLU A 116 7.25 20.73 0.34
C GLU A 116 7.20 20.40 -1.16
N ASN A 117 6.44 19.36 -1.54
CA ASN A 117 6.26 18.95 -2.91
C ASN A 117 4.93 19.44 -3.48
N GLU A 118 4.92 19.69 -4.77
CA GLU A 118 3.76 20.16 -5.53
C GLU A 118 3.30 19.13 -6.57
N GLU A 119 4.05 18.03 -6.71
CA GLU A 119 3.78 16.99 -7.67
C GLU A 119 4.34 15.63 -7.22
N ARG A 120 3.86 14.56 -7.85
CA ARG A 120 4.37 13.20 -7.67
C ARG A 120 5.82 13.11 -8.18
N LEU A 121 6.72 12.69 -7.34
CA LEU A 121 8.00 12.19 -7.78
C LEU A 121 7.75 10.82 -8.41
N GLY A 122 8.15 10.63 -9.68
CA GLY A 122 7.88 9.40 -10.42
C GLY A 122 8.40 8.17 -9.69
N TYR A 123 7.75 7.04 -9.91
CA TYR A 123 8.30 5.74 -9.53
C TYR A 123 9.67 5.57 -10.14
N GLY A 124 10.60 5.01 -9.40
CA GLY A 124 11.92 4.80 -9.91
C GLY A 124 12.68 6.09 -10.14
N VAL A 125 12.51 7.07 -9.28
CA VAL A 125 13.62 7.98 -9.02
C VAL A 125 14.74 7.06 -8.56
N SER A 126 15.30 6.38 -9.57
CA SER A 126 16.40 5.47 -9.44
C SER A 126 17.55 6.30 -8.92
N GLY A 127 17.83 6.19 -7.70
CA GLY A 127 18.93 6.87 -7.15
C GLY A 127 18.78 6.96 -5.66
N ARG A 128 19.89 6.85 -5.03
CA ARG A 128 20.06 7.25 -3.67
C ARG A 128 19.49 8.65 -3.51
N PHE A 129 18.64 8.84 -2.56
CA PHE A 129 18.09 10.15 -2.26
C PHE A 129 19.18 11.08 -1.69
N ASP A 130 20.20 10.50 -1.04
CA ASP A 130 21.46 11.17 -0.76
C ASP A 130 22.63 10.16 -0.83
N GLU A 131 23.85 10.63 -0.71
CA GLU A 131 25.06 9.80 -0.79
C GLU A 131 25.18 8.76 0.33
N ASN A 132 24.40 8.88 1.40
CA ASN A 132 24.38 8.00 2.55
C ASN A 132 23.21 7.02 2.53
N ASP A 133 22.21 7.24 1.68
CA ASP A 133 21.09 6.33 1.53
C ASP A 133 21.48 5.10 0.69
N THR A 134 21.23 3.94 1.24
CA THR A 134 21.52 2.66 0.59
C THR A 134 20.33 2.10 -0.17
N PHE A 135 19.18 2.79 -0.15
CA PHE A 135 17.93 2.31 -0.74
C PHE A 135 17.78 2.75 -2.18
N HIS A 136 17.26 1.84 -2.99
CA HIS A 136 16.96 2.11 -4.38
C HIS A 136 15.51 2.53 -4.54
N GLY A 137 15.28 3.68 -5.18
CA GLY A 137 14.04 4.00 -5.86
C GLY A 137 12.77 4.13 -5.05
N VAL A 138 12.85 3.99 -3.74
CA VAL A 138 11.68 4.09 -2.87
C VAL A 138 11.36 5.56 -2.63
N SER A 139 10.32 6.06 -3.26
CA SER A 139 9.79 7.39 -3.02
C SER A 139 8.68 7.29 -1.99
N THR A 140 8.98 7.61 -0.74
CA THR A 140 8.01 7.56 0.37
C THR A 140 8.33 8.60 1.44
N CYS A 141 7.30 9.06 2.15
CA CYS A 141 7.48 9.98 3.27
C CYS A 141 7.98 9.21 4.50
N PHE A 142 7.26 8.17 4.95
CA PHE A 142 7.69 7.27 6.03
C PHE A 142 8.03 5.89 5.48
N LEU A 143 9.19 5.35 5.88
CA LEU A 143 9.58 3.98 5.59
C LEU A 143 9.93 3.23 6.87
N PHE A 144 9.20 2.15 7.13
CA PHE A 144 9.56 1.18 8.16
C PHE A 144 9.76 -0.20 7.54
N SER A 145 10.95 -0.75 7.67
CA SER A 145 11.27 -2.10 7.23
C SER A 145 12.16 -2.81 8.23
N GLY A 146 11.81 -4.05 8.58
CA GLY A 146 12.50 -4.80 9.62
C GLY A 146 12.21 -4.24 11.01
N VAL A 147 10.93 -4.12 11.39
CA VAL A 147 10.53 -3.62 12.72
C VAL A 147 9.65 -4.65 13.42
N ARG A 148 9.93 -4.90 14.69
CA ARG A 148 9.05 -5.65 15.60
C ARG A 148 8.39 -4.70 16.58
N GLY A 149 7.07 -4.65 16.59
CA GLY A 149 6.33 -3.76 17.48
C GLY A 149 6.34 -2.29 17.02
N LEU A 150 5.68 -2.00 15.88
CA LEU A 150 5.52 -0.65 15.36
C LEU A 150 4.17 -0.06 15.78
N THR A 151 4.15 1.19 16.21
CA THR A 151 2.91 1.93 16.48
C THR A 151 2.92 3.28 15.77
N LEU A 152 1.95 3.52 14.91
CA LEU A 152 1.72 4.79 14.24
C LEU A 152 0.30 5.26 14.55
N LYS A 153 0.13 6.39 15.24
CA LYS A 153 -1.21 6.84 15.66
C LYS A 153 -1.40 8.35 15.52
N ASN A 154 -2.63 8.72 15.13
CA ASN A 154 -3.07 10.12 15.07
C ASN A 154 -2.16 11.00 14.19
N LEU A 155 -1.70 10.46 13.05
CA LEU A 155 -0.80 11.16 12.14
C LEU A 155 -1.56 11.79 10.99
N VAL A 156 -1.08 12.94 10.56
CA VAL A 156 -1.47 13.54 9.29
C VAL A 156 -0.26 13.50 8.36
N PHE A 157 -0.41 12.86 7.19
CA PHE A 157 0.56 12.95 6.11
C PHE A 157 0.12 14.02 5.13
N ARG A 158 1.02 14.93 4.77
CA ARG A 158 0.72 16.05 3.88
C ARG A 158 1.71 16.14 2.74
N ALA A 159 1.18 16.21 1.51
CA ALA A 159 1.94 16.42 0.26
C ALA A 159 3.11 15.43 0.07
N ALA A 160 2.94 14.18 0.51
CA ALA A 160 3.94 13.14 0.26
C ALA A 160 4.12 12.92 -1.24
N ALA A 161 5.34 13.07 -1.73
CA ALA A 161 5.67 13.01 -3.17
C ALA A 161 5.57 11.60 -3.76
N GLY A 162 5.73 10.59 -2.91
CA GLY A 162 5.49 9.18 -3.21
C GLY A 162 4.47 8.59 -2.24
N PHE A 163 4.70 7.37 -1.77
CA PHE A 163 3.85 6.77 -0.75
C PHE A 163 3.92 7.58 0.56
N ALA A 164 2.78 7.79 1.21
CA ALA A 164 2.80 8.53 2.47
C ALA A 164 3.43 7.70 3.60
N CYS A 165 3.09 6.41 3.69
CA CYS A 165 3.69 5.50 4.66
C CYS A 165 3.91 4.13 4.03
N GLN A 166 5.14 3.65 4.03
CA GLN A 166 5.52 2.35 3.49
C GLN A 166 6.03 1.43 4.59
N LEU A 167 5.54 0.18 4.56
CA LEU A 167 5.96 -0.89 5.47
C LEU A 167 6.56 -2.06 4.70
N GLY A 168 7.57 -2.68 5.25
CA GLY A 168 8.10 -3.97 4.81
C GLY A 168 8.66 -4.77 5.97
N ARG A 169 8.66 -6.08 5.90
CA ARG A 169 9.29 -6.97 6.92
C ARG A 169 8.98 -6.56 8.38
N THR A 170 7.71 -6.24 8.65
CA THR A 170 7.26 -5.74 9.95
C THR A 170 6.39 -6.77 10.66
N ASP A 171 6.68 -7.05 11.93
CA ASP A 171 5.95 -8.02 12.74
C ASP A 171 5.35 -7.37 13.99
N GLY A 172 4.05 -7.48 14.16
CA GLY A 172 3.34 -6.86 15.27
C GLY A 172 3.25 -5.34 15.12
N PHE A 173 2.20 -4.82 14.48
CA PHE A 173 2.04 -3.37 14.33
C PHE A 173 0.62 -2.89 14.54
N THR A 174 0.52 -1.62 14.91
CA THR A 174 -0.76 -0.88 15.00
C THR A 174 -0.63 0.44 14.27
N ILE A 175 -1.48 0.67 13.27
CA ILE A 175 -1.63 1.94 12.55
C ILE A 175 -3.05 2.41 12.77
N GLU A 176 -3.23 3.59 13.38
CA GLU A 176 -4.56 4.02 13.80
C GLU A 176 -4.74 5.53 13.66
N ASN A 177 -5.91 5.94 13.14
CA ASN A 177 -6.29 7.35 12.96
C ASN A 177 -5.28 8.10 12.08
N ILE A 178 -5.14 7.68 10.84
CA ILE A 178 -4.24 8.30 9.86
C ILE A 178 -5.08 9.08 8.86
N ARG A 179 -4.67 10.31 8.60
CA ARG A 179 -5.26 11.17 7.58
C ARG A 179 -4.23 11.57 6.55
N PHE A 180 -4.63 11.47 5.28
CA PHE A 180 -3.81 11.86 4.13
C PHE A 180 -4.33 13.18 3.56
N GLU A 181 -3.44 14.15 3.37
CA GLU A 181 -3.74 15.46 2.81
C GLU A 181 -2.90 15.71 1.56
N ASN A 182 -3.55 15.64 0.39
CA ASN A 182 -2.92 15.88 -0.91
C ASN A 182 -1.64 15.04 -1.14
N CYS A 183 -1.69 13.75 -0.82
CA CYS A 183 -0.61 12.81 -1.09
C CYS A 183 -0.65 12.38 -2.56
N PHE A 184 0.50 12.37 -3.22
CA PHE A 184 0.60 12.19 -4.68
C PHE A 184 0.69 10.72 -5.14
N ALA A 185 0.76 9.77 -4.22
CA ALA A 185 0.72 8.34 -4.49
C ALA A 185 -0.15 7.62 -3.45
N ASP A 186 0.17 6.35 -3.11
CA ASP A 186 -0.58 5.59 -2.11
C ASP A 186 -0.52 6.23 -0.72
N GLY A 187 -1.56 6.03 0.06
CA GLY A 187 -1.57 6.40 1.46
C GLY A 187 -0.73 5.43 2.29
N LEU A 188 -1.32 4.30 2.71
CA LEU A 188 -0.59 3.22 3.36
C LEU A 188 -0.20 2.16 2.34
N HIS A 189 1.08 1.99 2.13
CA HIS A 189 1.67 1.02 1.22
C HIS A 189 2.41 -0.08 1.99
N VAL A 190 1.96 -1.32 1.86
CA VAL A 190 2.50 -2.46 2.62
C VAL A 190 3.15 -3.43 1.66
N ASN A 191 4.47 -3.56 1.74
CA ASN A 191 5.23 -4.57 1.01
C ASN A 191 5.31 -5.90 1.76
N GLY A 192 6.00 -6.86 1.21
CA GLY A 192 6.09 -8.21 1.73
C GLY A 192 6.81 -8.37 3.06
N GLY A 193 6.70 -9.57 3.64
CA GLY A 193 7.28 -9.91 4.94
C GLY A 193 6.57 -9.28 6.13
N VAL A 194 5.32 -8.83 5.96
CA VAL A 194 4.55 -8.13 6.98
C VAL A 194 3.53 -9.05 7.63
N LYS A 195 3.44 -9.07 8.96
CA LYS A 195 2.49 -9.92 9.68
C LYS A 195 2.03 -9.35 11.03
N ASN A 196 0.90 -9.91 11.51
CA ASN A 196 0.34 -9.63 12.83
C ASN A 196 0.03 -8.14 13.04
N GLY A 197 -0.69 -7.55 12.11
CA GLY A 197 -0.95 -6.12 12.09
C GLY A 197 -2.41 -5.72 12.23
N THR A 198 -2.62 -4.53 12.76
CA THR A 198 -3.92 -3.87 12.82
C THR A 198 -3.83 -2.47 12.23
N VAL A 199 -4.70 -2.20 11.28
CA VAL A 199 -4.88 -0.89 10.65
C VAL A 199 -6.29 -0.40 10.94
N LYS A 200 -6.44 0.81 11.49
CA LYS A 200 -7.75 1.38 11.81
C LYS A 200 -7.86 2.85 11.41
N ASN A 201 -9.02 3.21 10.88
CA ASN A 201 -9.41 4.59 10.61
C ASN A 201 -8.42 5.33 9.68
N LEU A 202 -8.40 4.91 8.42
CA LEU A 202 -7.69 5.60 7.35
C LEU A 202 -8.66 6.47 6.54
N SER A 203 -8.27 7.70 6.27
CA SER A 203 -9.08 8.63 5.46
C SER A 203 -8.22 9.69 4.79
N GLY A 204 -8.82 10.43 3.87
CA GLY A 204 -8.21 11.61 3.27
C GLY A 204 -8.01 11.48 1.76
N HIS A 205 -7.08 12.26 1.21
CA HIS A 205 -6.83 12.39 -0.21
C HIS A 205 -5.48 11.82 -0.63
N THR A 206 -5.54 10.85 -1.55
CA THR A 206 -4.39 10.25 -2.24
C THR A 206 -4.65 10.24 -3.75
N GLU A 207 -3.61 10.38 -4.55
CA GLU A 207 -3.76 10.28 -6.01
C GLU A 207 -3.71 8.85 -6.52
N ASP A 208 -3.32 7.89 -5.68
CA ASP A 208 -3.36 6.45 -5.95
C ASP A 208 -4.17 5.71 -4.85
N ASP A 209 -3.91 4.45 -4.60
CA ASP A 209 -4.66 3.65 -3.64
C ASP A 209 -4.55 4.22 -2.21
N LEU A 210 -5.68 4.36 -1.49
CA LEU A 210 -5.63 4.80 -0.10
C LEU A 210 -4.89 3.80 0.77
N ILE A 211 -5.04 2.52 0.45
CA ILE A 211 -4.30 1.41 1.04
C ILE A 211 -3.93 0.39 -0.04
N ALA A 212 -2.67 0.00 -0.06
CA ALA A 212 -2.12 -1.02 -0.94
C ALA A 212 -1.39 -2.09 -0.13
N LEU A 213 -1.89 -3.33 -0.19
CA LEU A 213 -1.24 -4.51 0.37
C LEU A 213 -0.51 -5.22 -0.78
N ASN A 214 0.72 -4.82 -1.03
CA ASN A 214 1.54 -5.27 -2.15
C ASN A 214 2.60 -6.25 -1.67
N ALA A 215 2.21 -7.50 -1.45
CA ALA A 215 3.14 -8.58 -1.11
C ALA A 215 4.19 -8.78 -2.22
N TYR A 216 3.76 -8.60 -3.46
CA TYR A 216 4.58 -8.40 -4.65
C TYR A 216 4.37 -6.98 -5.18
N ASP A 217 5.45 -6.31 -5.60
CA ASP A 217 5.37 -4.99 -6.20
C ASP A 217 6.43 -4.81 -7.29
N TRP A 218 6.51 -3.64 -7.92
CA TRP A 218 7.60 -3.32 -8.84
C TRP A 218 8.94 -3.19 -8.10
N ASP A 219 10.01 -3.61 -8.73
CA ASP A 219 11.37 -3.56 -8.16
C ASP A 219 11.76 -2.16 -7.70
N ASN A 220 11.27 -1.14 -8.39
CA ASN A 220 11.58 0.25 -8.10
C ASN A 220 10.67 0.91 -7.06
N SER A 221 9.70 0.19 -6.51
CA SER A 221 8.80 0.68 -5.47
C SER A 221 8.73 -0.24 -4.26
N SER A 222 9.28 -1.45 -4.35
CA SER A 222 9.30 -2.42 -3.26
C SER A 222 10.58 -2.33 -2.45
N ILE A 223 10.42 -2.28 -1.13
CA ILE A 223 11.57 -2.43 -0.22
C ILE A 223 11.80 -3.91 0.15
N ASN A 224 10.76 -4.72 0.12
CA ASN A 224 10.79 -6.14 0.44
C ASN A 224 9.72 -6.90 -0.33
N PHE A 225 10.01 -8.16 -0.68
CA PHE A 225 9.06 -9.15 -1.15
C PHE A 225 8.76 -10.15 -0.04
N GLY A 226 7.63 -10.86 -0.13
CA GLY A 226 7.27 -11.92 0.81
C GLY A 226 5.80 -11.90 1.21
N ALA A 227 5.41 -12.80 2.09
CA ALA A 227 4.02 -12.92 2.51
C ALA A 227 3.53 -11.74 3.33
N ILE A 228 2.22 -11.42 3.19
CA ILE A 228 1.46 -10.56 4.12
C ILE A 228 0.47 -11.45 4.85
N GLU A 229 0.53 -11.49 6.19
CA GLU A 229 -0.20 -12.48 6.98
C GLU A 229 -0.83 -11.90 8.25
N ASN A 230 -2.03 -12.38 8.59
CA ASN A 230 -2.70 -12.05 9.85
C ASN A 230 -2.96 -10.55 10.04
N LEU A 231 -3.62 -9.92 9.07
CA LEU A 231 -3.94 -8.49 9.14
C LEU A 231 -5.42 -8.25 9.38
N THR A 232 -5.70 -7.22 10.18
CA THR A 232 -7.02 -6.61 10.27
C THR A 232 -6.96 -5.17 9.79
N VAL A 233 -7.78 -4.85 8.80
CA VAL A 233 -7.97 -3.48 8.28
C VAL A 233 -9.41 -3.06 8.55
N GLU A 234 -9.60 -2.00 9.31
CA GLU A 234 -10.91 -1.53 9.76
C GLU A 234 -11.06 -0.01 9.60
N GLY A 235 -12.21 0.44 9.12
CA GLY A 235 -12.53 1.86 9.08
C GLY A 235 -11.75 2.62 7.99
N VAL A 236 -11.82 2.15 6.74
CA VAL A 236 -11.20 2.85 5.60
C VAL A 236 -12.26 3.65 4.87
N ASN A 237 -12.06 4.97 4.76
CA ASN A 237 -12.93 5.84 4.00
C ASN A 237 -12.24 6.37 2.75
N CYS A 238 -12.58 5.78 1.59
CA CYS A 238 -12.11 6.21 0.27
C CYS A 238 -13.02 7.29 -0.36
N GLY A 239 -14.10 7.70 0.34
CA GLY A 239 -15.25 8.34 -0.28
C GLY A 239 -15.35 9.85 -0.15
N ASP A 240 -14.37 10.57 0.36
CA ASP A 240 -14.44 12.03 0.50
C ASP A 240 -14.34 12.82 -0.83
N GLY A 241 -14.55 12.13 -1.94
CA GLY A 241 -14.79 12.72 -3.26
C GLY A 241 -13.57 13.07 -4.08
N GLN A 242 -12.40 13.13 -3.48
CA GLN A 242 -11.19 13.64 -4.14
C GLN A 242 -10.14 12.59 -4.51
N ASN A 243 -10.22 11.39 -3.96
CA ASN A 243 -9.30 10.32 -4.31
C ASN A 243 -9.44 9.92 -5.78
N VAL A 244 -8.35 9.88 -6.50
CA VAL A 244 -8.35 9.59 -7.93
C VAL A 244 -8.73 8.16 -8.20
N HIS A 245 -8.16 7.21 -7.47
CA HIS A 245 -8.40 5.80 -7.72
C HIS A 245 -9.48 5.16 -6.85
N LYS A 246 -9.78 5.67 -5.68
CA LYS A 246 -10.78 5.10 -4.74
C LYS A 246 -10.71 3.57 -4.65
N SER A 247 -9.50 3.04 -4.59
CA SER A 247 -9.29 1.60 -4.63
C SER A 247 -8.53 1.09 -3.42
N PHE A 248 -8.73 -0.19 -3.18
CA PHE A 248 -8.03 -0.98 -2.17
C PHE A 248 -7.28 -2.09 -2.90
N ARG A 249 -5.96 -2.11 -2.80
CA ARG A 249 -5.13 -3.07 -3.50
C ARG A 249 -4.74 -4.23 -2.60
N ILE A 250 -4.82 -5.46 -3.13
CA ILE A 250 -4.41 -6.70 -2.48
C ILE A 250 -3.62 -7.49 -3.53
N GLN A 251 -2.32 -7.25 -3.61
CA GLN A 251 -1.49 -7.72 -4.70
C GLN A 251 -0.52 -8.83 -4.25
N PRO A 252 -0.83 -10.09 -4.52
CA PRO A 252 0.08 -11.21 -4.33
C PRO A 252 0.94 -11.44 -5.59
N GLY A 253 1.88 -12.37 -5.50
CA GLY A 253 2.67 -12.82 -6.64
C GLY A 253 3.67 -13.90 -6.25
N ILE A 254 4.55 -14.27 -7.17
CA ILE A 254 5.74 -15.07 -6.89
C ILE A 254 6.91 -14.30 -7.46
N TYR A 255 7.77 -13.78 -6.58
CA TYR A 255 8.89 -12.95 -6.99
C TYR A 255 10.14 -13.80 -7.23
N PRO A 256 10.77 -13.69 -8.41
CA PRO A 256 12.04 -14.33 -8.71
C PRO A 256 13.20 -13.40 -8.40
N TYR A 257 14.01 -13.73 -7.40
CA TYR A 257 15.22 -12.98 -7.09
C TYR A 257 16.31 -13.19 -8.15
N LYS A 258 17.27 -12.27 -8.21
CA LYS A 258 18.42 -12.34 -9.14
C LYS A 258 19.28 -13.61 -8.98
N ASN A 259 19.29 -14.21 -7.79
CA ASN A 259 20.00 -15.47 -7.53
C ASN A 259 19.21 -16.73 -7.96
N GLY A 260 18.00 -16.57 -8.51
CA GLY A 260 17.13 -17.66 -8.94
C GLY A 260 16.22 -18.22 -7.84
N GLU A 261 16.31 -17.75 -6.59
CA GLU A 261 15.34 -18.08 -5.56
C GLU A 261 13.98 -17.45 -5.90
N LYS A 262 12.91 -18.09 -5.42
CA LYS A 262 11.54 -17.57 -5.59
C LYS A 262 10.92 -17.27 -4.24
N GLU A 263 10.24 -16.14 -4.13
CA GLU A 263 9.50 -15.75 -2.95
C GLU A 263 8.00 -15.88 -3.16
N ASP A 264 7.32 -16.56 -2.24
CA ASP A 264 5.88 -16.70 -2.24
C ASP A 264 5.24 -15.47 -1.58
N CYS A 265 4.93 -14.48 -2.38
CA CYS A 265 4.29 -13.23 -1.96
C CYS A 265 2.77 -13.44 -1.79
N ARG A 266 2.40 -14.40 -0.95
CA ARG A 266 0.99 -14.68 -0.64
C ARG A 266 0.39 -13.66 0.32
N ILE A 267 -0.94 -13.53 0.29
CA ILE A 267 -1.69 -12.74 1.28
C ILE A 267 -2.68 -13.67 1.96
N THR A 268 -2.57 -13.83 3.28
CA THR A 268 -3.39 -14.78 4.01
C THR A 268 -3.91 -14.24 5.34
N ASN A 269 -5.09 -14.74 5.77
CA ASN A 269 -5.73 -14.36 7.03
C ASN A 269 -5.95 -12.85 7.14
N LEU A 270 -6.63 -12.28 6.15
CA LEU A 270 -6.93 -10.86 6.07
C LEU A 270 -8.41 -10.61 6.43
N THR A 271 -8.65 -9.71 7.38
CA THR A 271 -9.98 -9.18 7.66
C THR A 271 -10.05 -7.72 7.23
N VAL A 272 -10.99 -7.41 6.34
CA VAL A 272 -11.26 -6.05 5.85
C VAL A 272 -12.68 -5.69 6.25
N LYS A 273 -12.86 -4.68 7.09
CA LYS A 273 -14.19 -4.32 7.59
C LYS A 273 -14.41 -2.82 7.72
N ASN A 274 -15.67 -2.42 7.67
CA ASN A 274 -16.06 -1.01 7.77
C ASN A 274 -15.35 -0.14 6.69
N VAL A 275 -15.45 -0.55 5.41
CA VAL A 275 -14.87 0.21 4.29
C VAL A 275 -15.97 0.91 3.51
N SER A 276 -15.79 2.20 3.24
CA SER A 276 -16.76 3.02 2.50
C SER A 276 -16.12 3.80 1.36
N GLY A 277 -16.92 4.08 0.33
CA GLY A 277 -16.53 4.89 -0.81
C GLY A 277 -15.52 4.24 -1.76
N VAL A 278 -15.18 2.99 -1.55
CA VAL A 278 -14.31 2.23 -2.45
C VAL A 278 -15.02 1.95 -3.77
N THR A 279 -14.30 2.10 -4.88
CA THR A 279 -14.79 1.73 -6.21
C THR A 279 -14.45 0.28 -6.54
N THR A 280 -13.23 -0.15 -6.22
CA THR A 280 -12.78 -1.52 -6.50
C THR A 280 -11.75 -2.03 -5.49
N PHE A 281 -11.81 -3.33 -5.24
CA PHE A 281 -10.75 -4.11 -4.62
C PHE A 281 -9.94 -4.80 -5.72
N LYS A 282 -8.69 -4.38 -5.89
CA LYS A 282 -7.76 -4.92 -6.89
C LYS A 282 -7.05 -6.15 -6.32
N MET A 283 -7.54 -7.35 -6.61
CA MET A 283 -7.04 -8.63 -6.07
C MET A 283 -6.26 -9.39 -7.15
N TYR A 284 -5.23 -8.77 -7.70
CA TYR A 284 -4.45 -9.33 -8.80
C TYR A 284 -3.02 -8.81 -8.82
N LEU A 285 -2.11 -9.63 -9.36
CA LEU A 285 -0.78 -9.17 -9.71
C LEU A 285 -0.88 -8.20 -10.89
N GLN A 286 -0.48 -6.98 -10.66
CA GLN A 286 -0.16 -6.07 -11.75
C GLN A 286 1.14 -6.54 -12.39
N THR A 287 1.09 -6.86 -13.66
CA THR A 287 2.29 -7.28 -14.35
C THR A 287 3.26 -6.11 -14.44
N PRO A 288 4.44 -6.22 -13.83
CA PRO A 288 5.39 -5.14 -13.84
C PRO A 288 5.93 -4.94 -15.26
N ALA A 289 5.55 -3.85 -15.90
CA ALA A 289 6.07 -3.47 -17.22
C ALA A 289 7.58 -3.13 -17.20
N TYR A 290 8.18 -3.18 -16.03
CA TYR A 290 9.53 -2.67 -15.79
C TYR A 290 10.54 -3.73 -15.36
N THR A 291 10.15 -4.99 -15.23
CA THR A 291 11.08 -6.06 -14.88
C THR A 291 11.56 -6.78 -16.12
N ASP A 292 12.85 -7.07 -16.17
CA ASP A 292 13.47 -7.90 -17.21
C ASP A 292 13.18 -9.40 -17.00
N VAL A 293 12.33 -9.73 -16.02
CA VAL A 293 12.00 -11.12 -15.69
C VAL A 293 10.88 -11.62 -16.61
N PRO A 294 11.05 -12.77 -17.24
CA PRO A 294 10.00 -13.39 -18.02
C PRO A 294 8.74 -13.61 -17.18
N GLU A 295 7.63 -13.00 -17.54
CA GLU A 295 6.39 -13.03 -16.74
C GLU A 295 5.79 -14.42 -16.58
N LYS A 296 6.08 -15.37 -17.47
CA LYS A 296 5.74 -16.78 -17.29
C LYS A 296 6.36 -17.40 -16.03
N GLU A 297 7.42 -16.78 -15.48
CA GLU A 297 8.04 -17.17 -14.22
C GLU A 297 7.42 -16.49 -13.02
N ILE A 298 6.62 -15.42 -13.26
CA ILE A 298 5.89 -14.71 -12.24
C ILE A 298 4.50 -15.34 -12.13
N GLY A 299 4.28 -16.21 -11.16
CA GLY A 299 2.95 -16.74 -10.88
C GLY A 299 1.98 -15.67 -10.44
N VAL A 300 0.70 -15.84 -10.76
CA VAL A 300 -0.37 -14.90 -10.36
C VAL A 300 -0.55 -14.74 -8.83
N GLY A 301 0.18 -15.52 -8.05
CA GLY A 301 0.12 -15.50 -6.60
C GLY A 301 -1.19 -16.05 -6.02
N ARG A 302 -1.33 -15.96 -4.70
CA ARG A 302 -2.49 -16.47 -3.99
C ARG A 302 -2.94 -15.57 -2.84
N ILE A 303 -4.25 -15.55 -2.64
CA ILE A 303 -4.93 -14.84 -1.55
C ILE A 303 -5.85 -15.85 -0.85
N GLU A 304 -5.67 -16.06 0.44
CA GLU A 304 -6.41 -17.09 1.16
C GLU A 304 -6.96 -16.60 2.50
N ASN A 305 -8.15 -17.11 2.89
CA ASN A 305 -8.77 -16.81 4.17
C ASN A 305 -9.03 -15.31 4.38
N VAL A 306 -9.82 -14.72 3.50
CA VAL A 306 -10.15 -13.29 3.57
C VAL A 306 -11.62 -13.08 3.92
N THR A 307 -11.87 -12.17 4.83
CA THR A 307 -13.23 -11.72 5.17
C THR A 307 -13.39 -10.25 4.79
N PHE A 308 -14.44 -9.96 4.02
CA PHE A 308 -14.94 -8.61 3.76
C PHE A 308 -16.24 -8.42 4.50
N GLU A 309 -16.31 -7.46 5.42
CA GLU A 309 -17.47 -7.25 6.30
C GLU A 309 -17.82 -5.76 6.38
N HIS A 310 -19.11 -5.42 6.30
CA HIS A 310 -19.59 -4.05 6.32
C HIS A 310 -18.91 -3.16 5.25
N ILE A 311 -19.02 -3.58 3.99
CA ILE A 311 -18.42 -2.86 2.87
C ILE A 311 -19.49 -2.06 2.12
N SER A 312 -19.23 -0.79 1.87
CA SER A 312 -20.05 0.06 1.00
C SER A 312 -19.22 0.54 -0.18
N ALA A 313 -19.48 -0.03 -1.35
CA ALA A 313 -18.73 0.24 -2.57
C ALA A 313 -19.55 1.01 -3.59
N ASP A 314 -18.90 1.95 -4.28
CA ASP A 314 -19.47 2.72 -5.39
C ASP A 314 -18.72 2.41 -6.69
N THR A 315 -19.17 1.37 -7.38
CA THR A 315 -18.62 0.91 -8.67
C THR A 315 -19.48 1.42 -9.84
N THR A 316 -20.04 2.61 -9.71
CA THR A 316 -20.88 3.23 -10.77
C THR A 316 -20.09 3.75 -11.96
N ALA A 317 -18.76 3.79 -11.86
CA ALA A 317 -17.83 4.10 -12.93
C ALA A 317 -16.53 3.29 -12.74
N PRO A 318 -15.75 3.03 -13.80
CA PRO A 318 -14.43 2.44 -13.66
C PRO A 318 -13.49 3.40 -12.91
N VAL A 319 -12.51 2.82 -12.24
CA VAL A 319 -11.60 3.52 -11.33
C VAL A 319 -10.81 4.63 -12.00
N ASP A 320 -10.61 4.54 -13.32
CA ASP A 320 -9.63 5.41 -13.95
C ASP A 320 -10.16 6.34 -15.01
N LYS A 321 -9.62 7.55 -14.95
CA LYS A 321 -9.81 8.57 -15.98
C LYS A 321 -8.79 8.44 -17.12
N GLN A 322 -7.76 7.60 -16.97
CA GLN A 322 -6.76 7.43 -18.02
C GLN A 322 -7.21 6.36 -19.03
N PRO A 323 -7.19 6.65 -20.34
CA PRO A 323 -7.68 5.73 -21.36
C PRO A 323 -6.89 4.40 -21.42
N ASN A 324 -5.81 4.27 -20.68
CA ASN A 324 -4.93 3.09 -20.69
C ASN A 324 -5.18 2.11 -19.53
N TYR A 325 -6.06 2.46 -18.60
CA TYR A 325 -6.35 1.62 -17.46
C TYR A 325 -7.46 0.62 -17.77
N LEU A 326 -7.18 -0.63 -17.54
CA LEU A 326 -8.09 -1.78 -17.46
C LEU A 326 -8.88 -2.18 -18.72
N SER A 327 -9.18 -1.32 -19.65
CA SER A 327 -9.98 -1.76 -20.79
C SER A 327 -9.88 -0.91 -22.04
N GLY A 328 -9.15 0.17 -21.99
CA GLY A 328 -9.04 1.13 -23.12
C GLY A 328 -10.38 1.71 -23.58
N ASN A 329 -11.47 1.05 -23.24
CA ASN A 329 -12.83 1.51 -23.48
C ASN A 329 -13.72 1.16 -22.27
N PRO A 330 -13.99 2.12 -21.39
CA PRO A 330 -14.80 1.89 -20.20
C PRO A 330 -16.23 1.43 -20.50
N VAL A 331 -16.71 1.64 -21.72
CA VAL A 331 -18.06 1.19 -22.11
C VAL A 331 -18.09 -0.30 -22.47
N THR A 332 -16.99 -0.85 -22.96
CA THR A 332 -16.91 -2.24 -23.43
C THR A 332 -16.06 -3.14 -22.53
N GLY A 333 -15.24 -2.58 -21.66
CA GLY A 333 -14.40 -3.34 -20.74
C GLY A 333 -15.18 -3.89 -19.54
N ASN A 334 -14.72 -5.03 -19.02
CA ASN A 334 -15.24 -5.58 -17.78
C ASN A 334 -14.53 -4.95 -16.59
N PHE A 335 -15.27 -4.44 -15.61
CA PHE A 335 -14.76 -4.00 -14.33
C PHE A 335 -15.70 -4.41 -13.20
N ALA A 336 -15.20 -4.45 -11.99
CA ALA A 336 -15.97 -4.94 -10.88
C ALA A 336 -15.59 -4.28 -9.54
N THR A 337 -16.45 -4.46 -8.56
CA THR A 337 -16.11 -4.14 -7.17
C THR A 337 -14.97 -5.04 -6.66
N PHE A 338 -15.00 -6.33 -6.97
CA PHE A 338 -13.92 -7.27 -6.62
C PHE A 338 -13.29 -7.80 -7.91
N GLU A 339 -12.11 -7.31 -8.22
CA GLU A 339 -11.37 -7.71 -9.42
C GLU A 339 -10.35 -8.79 -9.05
N ILE A 340 -10.68 -10.05 -9.29
CA ILE A 340 -9.85 -11.20 -8.97
C ILE A 340 -9.05 -11.61 -10.19
N GLY A 341 -7.74 -11.52 -10.08
CA GLY A 341 -6.80 -11.95 -11.12
C GLY A 341 -5.68 -12.83 -10.56
N SER A 342 -5.79 -13.25 -9.31
CA SER A 342 -4.91 -14.19 -8.62
C SER A 342 -5.68 -15.41 -8.14
N ASN A 343 -5.00 -16.46 -7.69
CA ASN A 343 -5.69 -17.61 -7.09
C ASN A 343 -6.22 -17.23 -5.72
N VAL A 344 -7.55 -17.27 -5.55
CA VAL A 344 -8.19 -16.92 -4.27
C VAL A 344 -8.93 -18.10 -3.69
N LYS A 345 -8.87 -18.24 -2.37
CA LYS A 345 -9.52 -19.34 -1.64
C LYS A 345 -10.03 -18.91 -0.28
N ASN A 346 -11.21 -19.43 0.09
CA ASN A 346 -11.86 -19.15 1.38
C ASN A 346 -12.13 -17.64 1.57
N ILE A 347 -12.87 -17.04 0.65
CA ILE A 347 -13.28 -15.65 0.74
C ILE A 347 -14.71 -15.59 1.31
N ARG A 348 -14.93 -14.73 2.30
CA ARG A 348 -16.24 -14.48 2.87
C ARG A 348 -16.64 -13.02 2.69
N PHE A 349 -17.83 -12.81 2.16
CA PHE A 349 -18.50 -11.52 2.10
C PHE A 349 -19.66 -11.48 3.09
N SER A 350 -19.73 -10.48 3.95
CA SER A 350 -20.77 -10.30 4.96
C SER A 350 -21.20 -8.86 5.04
N ASP A 351 -22.47 -8.56 4.82
CA ASP A 351 -23.03 -7.21 4.77
C ASP A 351 -22.27 -6.29 3.81
N VAL A 352 -22.34 -6.62 2.53
CA VAL A 352 -21.66 -5.88 1.45
C VAL A 352 -22.71 -5.20 0.57
N ALA A 353 -22.66 -3.88 0.48
CA ALA A 353 -23.50 -3.08 -0.37
C ALA A 353 -22.72 -2.52 -1.54
N VAL A 354 -23.17 -2.78 -2.76
CA VAL A 354 -22.51 -2.35 -4.00
C VAL A 354 -23.49 -1.55 -4.86
N ARG A 355 -23.01 -0.43 -5.37
CA ARG A 355 -23.71 0.34 -6.41
C ARG A 355 -23.03 0.11 -7.75
N LEU A 356 -23.80 -0.31 -8.75
CA LEU A 356 -23.40 -0.49 -10.16
C LEU A 356 -24.26 0.42 -11.05
N ASN A 357 -23.69 0.93 -12.13
CA ASN A 357 -24.43 1.65 -13.16
C ASN A 357 -24.43 0.82 -14.47
N LYS A 358 -25.29 -0.20 -14.53
CA LYS A 358 -25.37 -1.10 -15.68
C LYS A 358 -26.00 -0.44 -16.92
N GLU A 359 -26.73 0.66 -16.77
CA GLU A 359 -27.25 1.43 -17.89
C GLU A 359 -26.10 2.08 -18.68
N LYS A 360 -25.20 2.76 -18.00
CA LYS A 360 -24.04 3.39 -18.61
C LYS A 360 -22.90 2.40 -18.89
N TYR A 361 -22.72 1.44 -18.00
CA TYR A 361 -21.64 0.45 -18.04
C TYR A 361 -22.22 -0.97 -17.91
N PRO A 362 -22.72 -1.56 -19.00
CA PRO A 362 -23.39 -2.86 -18.97
C PRO A 362 -22.47 -4.00 -18.53
N ASN A 363 -21.14 -3.82 -18.67
CA ASN A 363 -20.12 -4.78 -18.26
C ASN A 363 -19.53 -4.51 -16.87
N SER A 364 -20.30 -3.85 -16.00
CA SER A 364 -19.95 -3.72 -14.57
C SER A 364 -20.51 -4.88 -13.76
N TYR A 365 -19.71 -5.41 -12.82
CA TYR A 365 -20.03 -6.61 -12.07
C TYR A 365 -19.73 -6.44 -10.58
N PHE A 366 -20.31 -7.30 -9.76
CA PHE A 366 -19.87 -7.48 -8.39
C PHE A 366 -18.45 -8.03 -8.34
N MET A 367 -18.17 -9.04 -9.18
CA MET A 367 -16.87 -9.71 -9.22
C MET A 367 -16.48 -10.07 -10.66
N THR A 368 -15.20 -9.90 -10.98
CA THR A 368 -14.58 -10.50 -12.15
C THR A 368 -13.53 -11.51 -11.73
N VAL A 369 -13.40 -12.61 -12.47
CA VAL A 369 -12.35 -13.63 -12.23
C VAL A 369 -11.61 -13.89 -13.52
N GLY A 370 -10.33 -13.59 -13.52
CA GLY A 370 -9.43 -13.77 -14.67
C GLY A 370 -8.17 -12.94 -14.48
N PRO A 371 -7.00 -13.46 -14.86
CA PRO A 371 -5.75 -12.71 -14.75
C PRO A 371 -5.85 -11.36 -15.43
N LYS A 372 -5.28 -10.36 -14.80
CA LYS A 372 -5.25 -8.98 -15.29
C LYS A 372 -3.81 -8.51 -15.37
N SER A 373 -3.52 -7.73 -16.38
CA SER A 373 -2.31 -6.94 -16.45
C SER A 373 -2.67 -5.51 -16.74
N GLN A 374 -2.03 -4.61 -16.05
CA GLN A 374 -2.26 -3.19 -16.20
C GLN A 374 -1.37 -2.58 -17.28
N TYR A 375 -0.20 -3.16 -17.52
CA TYR A 375 0.83 -2.59 -18.39
C TYR A 375 1.47 -3.65 -19.29
N ILE A 376 0.70 -4.23 -20.22
CA ILE A 376 1.30 -5.08 -21.24
C ILE A 376 1.74 -4.18 -22.39
N GLU A 377 3.03 -4.00 -22.55
CA GLU A 377 3.60 -3.45 -23.77
C GLU A 377 3.73 -4.54 -24.82
N GLU A 378 3.55 -4.19 -26.09
CA GLU A 378 3.60 -5.14 -27.22
C GLU A 378 4.92 -5.92 -27.27
N LYS A 379 6.03 -5.29 -26.88
CA LYS A 379 7.36 -5.94 -26.79
C LYS A 379 7.48 -7.03 -25.72
N HIS A 380 6.53 -7.10 -24.77
CA HIS A 380 6.52 -8.09 -23.69
C HIS A 380 5.56 -9.25 -23.97
N LEU A 381 4.82 -9.22 -25.08
CA LEU A 381 3.75 -10.20 -25.37
C LEU A 381 4.26 -11.63 -25.52
N GLU A 382 5.49 -11.81 -25.99
CA GLU A 382 6.15 -13.13 -26.10
C GLU A 382 6.58 -13.71 -24.75
N LEU A 383 6.62 -12.88 -23.70
CA LEU A 383 6.96 -13.31 -22.35
C LEU A 383 5.75 -13.88 -21.60
N PHE A 384 4.53 -13.58 -22.08
CA PHE A 384 3.31 -14.07 -21.46
C PHE A 384 2.99 -15.50 -21.84
N ASP A 385 2.74 -16.31 -20.83
CA ASP A 385 2.05 -17.57 -21.05
C ASP A 385 0.55 -17.25 -21.22
N PRO A 386 -0.02 -17.37 -22.45
CA PRO A 386 -1.44 -17.12 -22.66
C PRO A 386 -2.34 -18.12 -21.93
N TYR A 387 -1.75 -19.13 -21.29
CA TYR A 387 -2.44 -20.13 -20.48
C TYR A 387 -2.41 -19.85 -18.99
N VAL A 388 -1.80 -18.76 -18.53
CA VAL A 388 -1.89 -18.34 -17.13
C VAL A 388 -3.35 -18.27 -16.73
N SER A 389 -3.69 -18.91 -15.65
CA SER A 389 -5.05 -18.97 -15.15
C SER A 389 -5.11 -18.68 -13.66
N CYS A 390 -6.23 -18.10 -13.22
CA CYS A 390 -6.55 -17.97 -11.82
C CYS A 390 -7.90 -18.61 -11.52
N ALA A 391 -8.10 -18.97 -10.26
CA ALA A 391 -9.33 -19.56 -9.77
C ALA A 391 -9.83 -18.87 -8.51
N ALA A 392 -11.16 -18.87 -8.33
CA ALA A 392 -11.82 -18.42 -7.13
C ALA A 392 -12.53 -19.62 -6.47
N GLU A 393 -12.02 -20.08 -5.33
CA GLU A 393 -12.49 -21.28 -4.66
C GLU A 393 -13.10 -20.97 -3.29
N ASN A 394 -14.20 -21.67 -2.96
CA ASN A 394 -14.86 -21.57 -1.68
C ASN A 394 -15.21 -20.12 -1.27
N ILE A 395 -15.92 -19.44 -2.18
CA ILE A 395 -16.46 -18.11 -1.91
C ILE A 395 -17.78 -18.28 -1.14
N ARG A 396 -17.97 -17.53 -0.07
CA ARG A 396 -19.20 -17.52 0.71
C ARG A 396 -19.71 -16.11 0.84
N TYR A 397 -21.03 -15.94 0.82
CA TYR A 397 -21.63 -14.63 0.99
C TYR A 397 -22.91 -14.66 1.84
N LYS A 398 -23.10 -13.58 2.58
CA LYS A 398 -24.31 -13.31 3.36
C LYS A 398 -24.61 -11.81 3.31
N ASP A 399 -25.89 -11.46 3.17
CA ASP A 399 -26.36 -10.06 3.17
C ASP A 399 -25.63 -9.17 2.16
N VAL A 400 -25.41 -9.69 0.93
CA VAL A 400 -24.89 -8.89 -0.18
C VAL A 400 -26.03 -8.17 -0.89
N ARG A 401 -25.90 -6.87 -1.09
CA ARG A 401 -26.85 -6.02 -1.81
C ARG A 401 -26.23 -5.38 -3.03
N ILE A 402 -26.91 -5.44 -4.16
CA ILE A 402 -26.53 -4.75 -5.38
C ILE A 402 -27.65 -3.77 -5.71
N ASN A 403 -27.31 -2.48 -5.81
CA ASN A 403 -28.27 -1.39 -6.04
C ASN A 403 -29.44 -1.41 -5.04
N GLY A 404 -29.16 -1.74 -3.76
CA GLY A 404 -30.14 -1.81 -2.68
C GLY A 404 -30.94 -3.11 -2.58
N GLN A 405 -30.84 -4.00 -3.56
CA GLN A 405 -31.53 -5.28 -3.58
C GLN A 405 -30.64 -6.40 -3.09
N ILE A 406 -31.20 -7.30 -2.25
CA ILE A 406 -30.47 -8.49 -1.81
C ILE A 406 -30.17 -9.38 -3.01
N ALA A 407 -28.93 -9.80 -3.15
CA ALA A 407 -28.51 -10.75 -4.15
C ALA A 407 -28.87 -12.18 -3.73
N ASP A 408 -29.98 -12.69 -4.21
CA ASP A 408 -30.39 -14.08 -3.98
C ASP A 408 -29.48 -15.06 -4.72
N ASP A 409 -28.98 -14.67 -5.86
CA ASP A 409 -28.07 -15.43 -6.70
C ASP A 409 -26.97 -14.49 -7.21
N LEU A 410 -25.85 -14.51 -6.51
CA LEU A 410 -24.72 -13.64 -6.81
C LEU A 410 -23.94 -14.08 -8.06
N GLU A 411 -24.12 -15.32 -8.53
CA GLU A 411 -23.43 -15.82 -9.73
C GLU A 411 -23.77 -14.99 -10.98
N LYS A 412 -24.95 -14.40 -11.04
CA LYS A 412 -25.38 -13.53 -12.16
C LYS A 412 -24.57 -12.24 -12.27
N ASP A 413 -23.96 -11.81 -11.19
CA ASP A 413 -23.14 -10.61 -11.11
C ASP A 413 -21.64 -10.92 -11.01
N ILE A 414 -21.26 -12.16 -11.42
CA ILE A 414 -19.87 -12.59 -11.54
C ILE A 414 -19.56 -12.81 -13.02
N LYS A 415 -18.44 -12.24 -13.47
CA LYS A 415 -17.91 -12.46 -14.80
C LYS A 415 -16.62 -13.25 -14.76
N ILE A 416 -16.64 -14.46 -15.32
CA ILE A 416 -15.41 -15.19 -15.62
C ILE A 416 -14.86 -14.63 -16.92
N VAL A 417 -13.64 -14.13 -16.87
CA VAL A 417 -12.97 -13.54 -18.03
C VAL A 417 -12.28 -14.65 -18.80
N GLU A 418 -12.80 -14.92 -19.98
CA GLU A 418 -12.20 -15.87 -20.94
C GLU A 418 -11.46 -15.08 -22.01
N PHE A 419 -10.13 -15.07 -21.96
CA PHE A 419 -9.28 -14.41 -22.96
C PHE A 419 -9.74 -13.00 -23.37
N GLY A 420 -10.19 -12.21 -22.41
CA GLY A 420 -10.60 -10.84 -22.68
C GLY A 420 -9.39 -9.97 -22.99
N LYS A 421 -9.42 -9.26 -24.13
CA LYS A 421 -8.55 -8.10 -24.29
C LYS A 421 -8.89 -7.10 -23.21
N LEU A 422 -7.96 -6.84 -22.30
CA LEU A 422 -8.12 -5.77 -21.31
C LEU A 422 -8.10 -4.41 -22.00
N TYR A 423 -7.37 -4.31 -23.14
CA TYR A 423 -7.32 -3.15 -24.01
C TYR A 423 -7.68 -3.56 -25.43
N PRO A 424 -8.18 -2.67 -26.28
CA PRO A 424 -8.43 -2.98 -27.69
C PRO A 424 -7.22 -3.53 -28.43
N SER A 425 -6.00 -3.15 -27.99
CA SER A 425 -4.73 -3.58 -28.55
C SER A 425 -4.06 -4.71 -27.77
N SER A 426 -4.58 -5.11 -26.59
CA SER A 426 -3.92 -6.14 -25.77
C SER A 426 -4.27 -7.53 -26.26
N LEU A 427 -3.29 -8.43 -26.18
CA LEU A 427 -3.53 -9.86 -26.39
C LEU A 427 -4.27 -10.45 -25.18
N PRO A 428 -4.92 -11.61 -25.37
CA PRO A 428 -5.48 -12.37 -24.26
C PRO A 428 -4.39 -12.71 -23.25
N PHE A 429 -4.58 -12.29 -22.02
CA PHE A 429 -3.57 -12.46 -20.97
C PHE A 429 -3.72 -13.79 -20.22
N GLY A 430 -4.94 -14.29 -20.09
CA GLY A 430 -5.15 -15.55 -19.38
C GLY A 430 -6.64 -15.87 -19.24
N LYS A 431 -6.90 -16.97 -18.53
CA LYS A 431 -8.25 -17.50 -18.36
C LYS A 431 -8.64 -17.60 -16.89
N GLY A 432 -9.82 -17.08 -16.55
CA GLY A 432 -10.49 -17.40 -15.29
C GLY A 432 -11.01 -18.83 -15.31
N LYS A 433 -10.83 -19.56 -14.23
CA LYS A 433 -11.47 -20.87 -14.01
C LYS A 433 -12.80 -20.69 -13.27
N ALA A 434 -13.56 -21.77 -13.19
CA ALA A 434 -14.86 -21.76 -12.53
C ALA A 434 -14.78 -21.22 -11.09
N VAL A 435 -15.80 -20.46 -10.73
CA VAL A 435 -15.99 -19.94 -9.38
C VAL A 435 -16.89 -20.92 -8.60
N CYS A 436 -16.46 -21.26 -7.39
CA CYS A 436 -17.32 -21.99 -6.45
C CYS A 436 -17.81 -20.99 -5.38
N ILE A 437 -19.07 -20.56 -5.49
CA ILE A 437 -19.70 -19.60 -4.59
C ILE A 437 -20.92 -20.19 -3.89
N ARG A 438 -21.12 -19.84 -2.62
CA ARG A 438 -22.27 -20.30 -1.83
C ARG A 438 -22.84 -19.17 -0.99
N ARG A 439 -24.18 -19.08 -0.96
CA ARG A 439 -24.89 -18.24 0.00
C ARG A 439 -24.88 -18.91 1.38
N GLU A 440 -24.48 -18.18 2.41
CA GLU A 440 -24.66 -18.59 3.81
C GLU A 440 -26.11 -18.33 4.26
N LYS A 441 -26.67 -19.21 5.05
CA LYS A 441 -28.03 -19.10 5.58
C LYS A 441 -28.13 -18.09 6.72
#